data_686d753616d71bfe0a888529cc378a49
#
_entry.id   686d753616d71bfe0a888529cc378a49
#
_cell.length_a   1.000
_cell.length_b   1.000
_cell.length_c   1.000
_cell.angle_alpha   90.00
_cell.angle_beta   90.00
_cell.angle_gamma   90.00
#
_symmetry.space_group_name_H-M   'P 1'
#
loop_
_entity.id
_entity.type
_entity.pdbx_description
1 polymer ?
#
loop_
_entity_poly.entity_id
_entity_poly.type
_entity_poly.pdbx_seq_one_letter_code
_entity_poly.pdbx_strand_id
1 'polypeptide(L)'
;MASQGIEGAQYITPLVFMIVLGTVLLNATTARGFAKLVGVFLTSSEGILIIGASSISRLIGAYLKKNNRHVVLVDNNRINVRKAKELGLEAIEGSVYADDLGNNIELNDVGYLMALTGNTDINKTAISKFQKHFGENGSFSAVSSD
;
A
#
# COMPACT_ATOMS: atom_id res chain seq x y z
N MET A 1 -25.20 -62.97 -3.50
CA MET A 1 -23.94 -62.30 -3.90
C MET A 1 -24.19 -60.95 -4.53
N ALA A 2 -25.09 -60.82 -5.50
CA ALA A 2 -25.39 -59.52 -6.13
C ALA A 2 -26.02 -58.50 -5.17
N SER A 3 -26.83 -58.91 -4.20
CA SER A 3 -27.46 -58.04 -3.21
C SER A 3 -26.45 -57.42 -2.22
N GLN A 4 -25.39 -58.12 -1.85
CA GLN A 4 -24.35 -57.56 -1.00
C GLN A 4 -23.48 -56.53 -1.67
N GLY A 5 -23.24 -56.66 -2.97
CA GLY A 5 -22.54 -55.66 -3.75
C GLY A 5 -23.35 -54.37 -3.92
N ILE A 6 -24.66 -54.48 -4.06
CA ILE A 6 -25.57 -53.35 -4.14
C ILE A 6 -25.66 -52.58 -2.81
N GLU A 7 -25.75 -53.29 -1.68
CA GLU A 7 -25.78 -52.68 -0.36
C GLU A 7 -24.48 -51.96 -0.05
N GLY A 8 -23.32 -52.52 -0.35
CA GLY A 8 -22.03 -51.85 -0.21
C GLY A 8 -21.90 -50.60 -1.08
N ALA A 9 -22.42 -50.62 -2.31
CA ALA A 9 -22.40 -49.48 -3.21
C ALA A 9 -23.28 -48.32 -2.69
N GLN A 10 -24.38 -48.58 -2.03
CA GLN A 10 -25.24 -47.54 -1.42
C GLN A 10 -24.57 -46.76 -0.30
N TYR A 11 -23.68 -47.38 0.45
CA TYR A 11 -22.91 -46.72 1.53
C TYR A 11 -21.66 -46.06 1.01
N ILE A 12 -21.03 -46.54 -0.03
CA ILE A 12 -19.81 -45.99 -0.63
C ILE A 12 -20.08 -44.65 -1.29
N THR A 13 -21.17 -44.49 -2.06
CA THR A 13 -21.50 -43.25 -2.76
C THR A 13 -21.69 -42.05 -1.83
N PRO A 14 -22.50 -42.11 -0.76
CA PRO A 14 -22.58 -40.97 0.19
C PRO A 14 -21.29 -40.73 0.96
N LEU A 15 -20.50 -41.75 1.25
CA LEU A 15 -19.22 -41.61 1.93
C LEU A 15 -18.22 -40.87 1.05
N VAL A 16 -18.12 -41.23 -0.23
CA VAL A 16 -17.24 -40.54 -1.19
C VAL A 16 -17.69 -39.09 -1.36
N PHE A 17 -18.99 -38.84 -1.46
CA PHE A 17 -19.54 -37.50 -1.56
C PHE A 17 -19.18 -36.63 -0.33
N MET A 18 -19.31 -37.18 0.88
CA MET A 18 -18.90 -36.48 2.11
C MET A 18 -17.41 -36.16 2.16
N ILE A 19 -16.55 -37.07 1.72
CA ILE A 19 -15.10 -36.87 1.64
C ILE A 19 -14.78 -35.76 0.64
N VAL A 20 -15.36 -35.76 -0.54
CA VAL A 20 -15.18 -34.74 -1.56
C VAL A 20 -15.67 -33.38 -1.06
N LEU A 21 -16.85 -33.32 -0.46
CA LEU A 21 -17.41 -32.09 0.11
C LEU A 21 -16.54 -31.56 1.24
N GLY A 22 -16.09 -32.41 2.15
CA GLY A 22 -15.19 -32.05 3.22
C GLY A 22 -13.86 -31.53 2.72
N THR A 23 -13.27 -32.14 1.69
CA THR A 23 -12.04 -31.69 1.03
C THR A 23 -12.21 -30.32 0.39
N VAL A 24 -13.30 -30.12 -0.33
CA VAL A 24 -13.62 -28.82 -0.97
C VAL A 24 -13.81 -27.73 0.06
N LEU A 25 -14.54 -27.99 1.15
CA LEU A 25 -14.73 -27.05 2.24
C LEU A 25 -13.41 -26.72 2.95
N LEU A 26 -12.59 -27.72 3.19
CA LEU A 26 -11.26 -27.55 3.80
C LEU A 26 -10.36 -26.67 2.91
N ASN A 27 -10.32 -26.97 1.62
CA ASN A 27 -9.55 -26.18 0.65
C ASN A 27 -10.05 -24.74 0.55
N ALA A 28 -11.35 -24.53 0.51
CA ALA A 28 -11.94 -23.19 0.47
C ALA A 28 -11.62 -22.38 1.74
N THR A 29 -11.69 -23.00 2.90
CA THR A 29 -11.37 -22.37 4.19
C THR A 29 -9.87 -22.05 4.29
N THR A 30 -9.02 -22.98 3.88
CA THR A 30 -7.56 -22.80 3.86
C THR A 30 -7.14 -21.73 2.87
N ALA A 31 -7.75 -21.70 1.68
CA ALA A 31 -7.49 -20.68 0.67
C ALA A 31 -7.88 -19.27 1.16
N ARG A 32 -8.99 -19.14 1.86
CA ARG A 32 -9.40 -17.86 2.48
C ARG A 32 -8.43 -17.41 3.57
N GLY A 33 -8.00 -18.31 4.43
CA GLY A 33 -7.02 -18.07 5.47
C GLY A 33 -5.67 -17.68 4.86
N PHE A 34 -5.23 -18.40 3.86
CA PHE A 34 -4.00 -18.12 3.13
C PHE A 34 -4.06 -16.80 2.36
N ALA A 35 -5.18 -16.50 1.71
CA ALA A 35 -5.39 -15.23 1.02
C ALA A 35 -5.35 -14.02 1.99
N LYS A 36 -5.89 -14.16 3.19
CA LYS A 36 -5.76 -13.14 4.24
C LYS A 36 -4.31 -12.97 4.70
N LEU A 37 -3.60 -14.06 4.89
CA LEU A 37 -2.19 -14.05 5.30
C LEU A 37 -1.32 -13.41 4.21
N VAL A 38 -1.50 -13.82 2.96
CA VAL A 38 -0.80 -13.27 1.80
C VAL A 38 -1.23 -11.82 1.53
N GLY A 39 -2.49 -11.50 1.73
CA GLY A 39 -3.01 -10.13 1.62
C GLY A 39 -2.41 -9.18 2.66
N VAL A 40 -2.01 -9.67 3.83
CA VAL A 40 -1.25 -8.91 4.83
C VAL A 40 0.19 -8.67 4.37
N PHE A 41 0.78 -9.61 3.63
CA PHE A 41 2.14 -9.49 3.09
C PHE A 41 2.18 -8.78 1.73
N LEU A 42 1.14 -8.92 0.94
CA LEU A 42 0.91 -8.17 -0.29
C LEU A 42 0.00 -6.97 -0.02
N THR A 43 0.23 -6.27 1.08
CA THR A 43 -0.38 -4.95 1.25
C THR A 43 0.00 -4.17 0.01
N SER A 44 -0.96 -3.95 -0.85
CA SER A 44 -0.83 -2.98 -1.93
C SER A 44 -0.17 -1.76 -1.29
N SER A 45 0.88 -1.26 -1.89
CA SER A 45 1.59 -0.09 -1.43
C SER A 45 0.63 1.10 -1.47
N GLU A 46 -0.18 1.23 -0.44
CA GLU A 46 -1.21 2.28 -0.32
C GLU A 46 -0.67 3.52 0.38
N GLY A 47 0.59 3.51 0.75
CA GLY A 47 1.28 4.64 1.33
C GLY A 47 1.48 5.76 0.32
N ILE A 48 1.59 6.99 0.81
CA ILE A 48 1.74 8.19 -0.01
C ILE A 48 2.97 8.95 0.46
N LEU A 49 3.86 9.23 -0.48
CA LEU A 49 5.00 10.11 -0.27
C LEU A 49 4.63 11.52 -0.73
N ILE A 50 4.68 12.47 0.18
CA ILE A 50 4.40 13.87 -0.11
C ILE A 50 5.71 14.66 -0.10
N ILE A 51 6.06 15.24 -1.23
CA ILE A 51 7.19 16.14 -1.36
C ILE A 51 6.72 17.56 -1.07
N GLY A 52 7.26 18.13 0.00
CA GLY A 52 6.86 19.41 0.56
C GLY A 52 5.99 19.23 1.81
N ALA A 53 6.39 19.84 2.91
CA ALA A 53 5.67 19.78 4.19
C ALA A 53 5.02 21.12 4.54
N SER A 54 4.44 21.80 3.54
CA SER A 54 3.69 23.03 3.70
C SER A 54 2.43 22.84 4.56
N SER A 55 1.77 23.90 4.93
CA SER A 55 0.53 23.83 5.72
C SER A 55 -0.54 22.96 5.05
N ILE A 56 -0.68 23.07 3.72
CA ILE A 56 -1.62 22.27 2.93
C ILE A 56 -1.21 20.81 2.93
N SER A 57 0.07 20.52 2.70
CA SER A 57 0.60 19.15 2.70
C SER A 57 0.42 18.48 4.05
N ARG A 58 0.63 19.19 5.14
CA ARG A 58 0.38 18.68 6.49
C ARG A 58 -1.10 18.40 6.76
N LEU A 59 -1.99 19.25 6.25
CA LEU A 59 -3.44 19.03 6.37
C LEU A 59 -3.87 17.78 5.59
N ILE A 60 -3.41 17.62 4.36
CA ILE A 60 -3.65 16.44 3.54
C ILE A 60 -3.08 15.19 4.21
N GLY A 61 -1.85 15.26 4.69
CA GLY A 61 -1.19 14.16 5.39
C GLY A 61 -1.95 13.73 6.65
N ALA A 62 -2.44 14.67 7.44
CA ALA A 62 -3.23 14.39 8.63
C ALA A 62 -4.57 13.72 8.27
N TYR A 63 -5.23 14.18 7.22
CA TYR A 63 -6.47 13.57 6.71
C TYR A 63 -6.25 12.13 6.24
N LEU A 64 -5.20 11.90 5.46
CA LEU A 64 -4.85 10.57 4.95
C LEU A 64 -4.49 9.61 6.09
N LYS A 65 -3.71 10.08 7.07
CA LYS A 65 -3.37 9.30 8.25
C LYS A 65 -4.61 8.93 9.07
N LYS A 66 -5.56 9.84 9.22
CA LYS A 66 -6.84 9.57 9.89
C LYS A 66 -7.63 8.46 9.19
N ASN A 67 -7.46 8.30 7.88
CA ASN A 67 -8.06 7.24 7.08
C ASN A 67 -7.17 5.98 6.97
N ASN A 68 -6.25 5.78 7.90
CA ASN A 68 -5.34 4.63 7.96
C ASN A 68 -4.41 4.48 6.75
N ARG A 69 -4.06 5.58 6.10
CA ARG A 69 -3.05 5.61 5.05
C ARG A 69 -1.68 5.92 5.64
N HIS A 70 -0.67 5.19 5.19
CA HIS A 70 0.72 5.51 5.53
C HIS A 70 1.14 6.75 4.73
N VAL A 71 1.59 7.79 5.41
CA VAL A 71 2.00 9.07 4.80
C VAL A 71 3.37 9.46 5.30
N VAL A 72 4.25 9.75 4.37
CA VAL A 72 5.59 10.29 4.64
C VAL A 72 5.74 11.62 3.94
N LEU A 73 6.13 12.65 4.68
CA LEU A 73 6.42 13.97 4.14
C LEU A 73 7.93 14.19 4.04
N VAL A 74 8.37 14.81 2.97
CA VAL A 74 9.77 15.18 2.76
C VAL A 74 9.86 16.67 2.46
N ASP A 75 10.67 17.37 3.20
CA ASP A 75 10.94 18.80 2.98
C ASP A 75 12.41 19.11 3.33
N ASN A 76 13.01 20.02 2.62
CA ASN A 76 14.34 20.52 2.95
C ASN A 76 14.33 21.57 4.06
N ASN A 77 13.15 22.07 4.44
CA ASN A 77 12.98 23.02 5.50
C ASN A 77 12.71 22.31 6.83
N ARG A 78 13.72 22.36 7.71
CA ARG A 78 13.69 21.74 9.03
C ARG A 78 12.50 22.18 9.89
N ILE A 79 12.06 23.43 9.75
CA ILE A 79 10.91 23.97 10.48
C ILE A 79 9.62 23.28 10.05
N ASN A 80 9.44 23.09 8.74
CA ASN A 80 8.28 22.38 8.20
C ASN A 80 8.24 20.92 8.63
N VAL A 81 9.39 20.26 8.59
CA VAL A 81 9.55 18.86 9.05
C VAL A 81 9.19 18.74 10.53
N ARG A 82 9.69 19.66 11.37
CA ARG A 82 9.35 19.65 12.79
C ARG A 82 7.86 19.85 13.04
N LYS A 83 7.23 20.79 12.36
CA LYS A 83 5.78 21.04 12.46
C LYS A 83 4.95 19.81 12.03
N ALA A 84 5.41 19.09 11.00
CA ALA A 84 4.75 17.86 10.59
C ALA A 84 4.86 16.77 11.67
N LYS A 85 6.03 16.61 12.28
CA LYS A 85 6.25 15.67 13.39
C LYS A 85 5.42 16.02 14.64
N GLU A 86 5.25 17.30 14.93
CA GLU A 86 4.40 17.76 16.03
C GLU A 86 2.91 17.38 15.83
N LEU A 87 2.47 17.24 14.58
CA LEU A 87 1.14 16.74 14.22
C LEU A 87 1.06 15.20 14.21
N GLY A 88 2.12 14.52 14.60
CA GLY A 88 2.19 13.07 14.59
C GLY A 88 2.39 12.46 13.19
N LEU A 89 2.79 13.26 12.21
CA LEU A 89 3.10 12.82 10.86
C LEU A 89 4.55 12.34 10.77
N GLU A 90 4.79 11.33 9.95
CA GLU A 90 6.14 10.92 9.59
C GLU A 90 6.71 11.94 8.59
N ALA A 91 7.83 12.54 8.92
CA ALA A 91 8.45 13.56 8.09
C ALA A 91 9.97 13.42 8.12
N ILE A 92 10.59 13.63 6.97
CA ILE A 92 12.03 13.48 6.76
C ILE A 92 12.58 14.79 6.20
N GLU A 93 13.67 15.25 6.81
CA GLU A 93 14.45 16.36 6.26
C GLU A 93 15.30 15.85 5.11
N GLY A 94 15.07 16.34 3.92
CA GLY A 94 15.83 15.95 2.76
C GLY A 94 15.50 16.79 1.52
N SER A 95 16.37 16.68 0.54
CA SER A 95 16.17 17.32 -0.77
C SER A 95 15.85 16.29 -1.83
N VAL A 96 14.93 16.62 -2.73
CA VAL A 96 14.62 15.79 -3.90
C VAL A 96 15.86 15.57 -4.79
N TYR A 97 16.79 16.49 -4.74
CA TYR A 97 18.04 16.42 -5.49
C TYR A 97 19.09 15.49 -4.86
N ALA A 98 18.89 15.06 -3.61
CA ALA A 98 19.80 14.15 -2.94
C ALA A 98 19.64 12.71 -3.50
N ASP A 99 20.75 12.09 -3.86
CA ASP A 99 20.74 10.74 -4.45
C ASP A 99 20.37 9.64 -3.43
N ASP A 100 20.58 9.93 -2.16
CA ASP A 100 20.32 9.00 -1.06
C ASP A 100 18.90 9.09 -0.48
N LEU A 101 18.06 9.99 -0.99
CA LEU A 101 16.69 10.16 -0.50
C LEU A 101 15.89 8.86 -0.58
N GLY A 102 16.04 8.13 -1.68
CA GLY A 102 15.39 6.84 -1.86
C GLY A 102 15.87 5.73 -0.91
N ASN A 103 17.08 5.85 -0.38
CA ASN A 103 17.64 4.90 0.58
C ASN A 103 17.22 5.21 2.02
N ASN A 104 16.87 6.45 2.31
CA ASN A 104 16.48 6.91 3.64
C ASN A 104 14.97 6.80 3.89
N ILE A 105 14.20 6.49 2.87
CA ILE A 105 12.75 6.32 2.94
C ILE A 105 12.44 4.84 2.71
N GLU A 106 11.71 4.24 3.62
CA GLU A 106 11.13 2.91 3.39
C GLU A 106 10.01 3.02 2.36
N LEU A 107 10.38 2.93 1.08
CA LEU A 107 9.45 3.04 -0.04
C LEU A 107 8.62 1.76 -0.26
N ASN A 108 8.88 0.71 0.51
CA ASN A 108 8.22 -0.59 0.33
C ASN A 108 6.70 -0.52 0.51
N ASP A 109 6.23 0.37 1.37
CA ASP A 109 4.81 0.56 1.65
C ASP A 109 4.20 1.76 0.94
N VAL A 110 4.98 2.45 0.12
CA VAL A 110 4.56 3.68 -0.56
C VAL A 110 4.29 3.40 -2.03
N GLY A 111 3.05 3.63 -2.46
CA GLY A 111 2.61 3.38 -3.83
C GLY A 111 2.29 4.64 -4.63
N TYR A 112 2.22 5.79 -3.98
CA TYR A 112 1.83 7.06 -4.60
C TYR A 112 2.79 8.18 -4.21
N LEU A 113 3.01 9.08 -5.15
CA LEU A 113 3.81 10.29 -4.98
C LEU A 113 2.95 11.53 -5.21
N MET A 114 2.98 12.45 -4.27
CA MET A 114 2.36 13.77 -4.42
C MET A 114 3.42 14.85 -4.25
N ALA A 115 3.71 15.57 -5.31
CA ALA A 115 4.64 16.70 -5.26
C ALA A 115 3.86 18.01 -5.06
N LEU A 116 3.87 18.52 -3.84
CA LEU A 116 3.08 19.67 -3.40
C LEU A 116 3.95 20.84 -2.93
N THR A 117 5.12 21.01 -3.52
CA THR A 117 5.95 22.19 -3.25
C THR A 117 5.42 23.41 -4.02
N GLY A 118 5.72 24.58 -3.54
CA GLY A 118 5.42 25.84 -4.27
C GLY A 118 6.28 26.06 -5.52
N ASN A 119 7.17 25.13 -5.83
CA ASN A 119 8.10 25.25 -6.96
C ASN A 119 7.83 24.13 -7.97
N THR A 120 7.41 24.52 -9.17
CA THR A 120 7.06 23.60 -10.25
C THR A 120 8.26 22.75 -10.71
N ASP A 121 9.47 23.30 -10.70
CA ASP A 121 10.66 22.56 -11.12
C ASP A 121 11.02 21.45 -10.11
N ILE A 122 10.88 21.73 -8.82
CA ILE A 122 11.05 20.73 -7.77
C ILE A 122 10.01 19.61 -7.93
N ASN A 123 8.76 19.97 -8.18
CA ASN A 123 7.67 19.01 -8.38
C ASN A 123 7.94 18.11 -9.61
N LYS A 124 8.36 18.68 -10.72
CA LYS A 124 8.74 17.91 -11.93
C LYS A 124 9.93 17.00 -11.67
N THR A 125 10.95 17.48 -10.98
CA THR A 125 12.12 16.68 -10.63
C THR A 125 11.77 15.53 -9.71
N ALA A 126 10.92 15.76 -8.71
CA ALA A 126 10.43 14.73 -7.81
C ALA A 126 9.71 13.62 -8.58
N ILE A 127 8.78 13.99 -9.46
CA ILE A 127 8.05 13.03 -10.28
C ILE A 127 9.00 12.24 -11.18
N SER A 128 9.90 12.91 -11.87
CA SER A 128 10.86 12.26 -12.77
C SER A 128 11.77 11.27 -12.01
N LYS A 129 12.25 11.65 -10.83
CA LYS A 129 13.14 10.82 -10.01
C LYS A 129 12.44 9.57 -9.47
N PHE A 130 11.20 9.72 -9.01
CA PHE A 130 10.45 8.63 -8.38
C PHE A 130 9.51 7.89 -9.35
N GLN A 131 9.36 8.34 -10.58
CA GLN A 131 8.48 7.72 -11.58
C GLN A 131 8.80 6.23 -11.81
N LYS A 132 10.06 5.86 -11.74
CA LYS A 132 10.50 4.47 -11.86
C LYS A 132 9.98 3.57 -10.74
N HIS A 133 9.73 4.15 -9.56
CA HIS A 133 9.22 3.41 -8.39
C HIS A 133 7.71 3.34 -8.35
N PHE A 134 7.01 4.42 -8.76
CA PHE A 134 5.55 4.54 -8.61
C PHE A 134 4.78 4.39 -9.92
N GLY A 135 5.46 4.41 -11.07
CA GLY A 135 4.83 4.45 -12.38
C GLY A 135 4.17 5.82 -12.68
N GLU A 136 3.69 5.98 -13.90
CA GLU A 136 3.08 7.26 -14.34
C GLU A 136 1.76 7.55 -13.63
N ASN A 137 0.96 6.53 -13.36
CA ASN A 137 -0.37 6.66 -12.76
C ASN A 137 -0.36 6.90 -11.25
N GLY A 138 0.78 6.67 -10.58
CA GLY A 138 0.93 6.86 -9.14
C GLY A 138 1.55 8.19 -8.73
N SER A 139 1.86 9.07 -9.68
CA SER A 139 2.55 10.34 -9.42
C SER A 139 1.65 11.54 -9.72
N PHE A 140 1.49 12.41 -8.75
CA PHE A 140 0.66 13.61 -8.85
C PHE A 140 1.48 14.85 -8.50
N SER A 141 1.26 15.94 -9.21
CA SER A 141 1.85 17.24 -8.87
C SER A 141 0.79 18.32 -8.77
N ALA A 142 0.99 19.25 -7.83
CA ALA A 142 0.24 20.48 -7.86
C ALA A 142 0.74 21.35 -9.03
N VAL A 143 -0.16 21.68 -9.93
CA VAL A 143 0.10 22.66 -10.97
C VAL A 143 -0.33 24.02 -10.43
N SER A 144 0.64 24.93 -10.31
CA SER A 144 0.32 26.33 -10.07
C SER A 144 -0.32 26.88 -11.35
N SER A 145 -1.57 27.24 -11.28
CA SER A 145 -2.21 28.01 -12.36
C SER A 145 -1.75 29.45 -12.21
N ASP A 146 -0.76 29.81 -12.95
CA ASP A 146 -0.43 31.22 -13.22
C ASP A 146 -1.44 31.84 -14.16
#